data_fa31e8bef346a2b4b5dafb3277e5a8a2
#
_entry.id   fa31e8bef346a2b4b5dafb3277e5a8a2
#
_cell.length_a   1.000
_cell.length_b   1.000
_cell.length_c   1.000
_cell.angle_alpha   90.00
_cell.angle_beta   90.00
_cell.angle_gamma   90.00
#
_symmetry.space_group_name_H-M   'P 1'
#
loop_
_entity.id
_entity.type
_entity.pdbx_description
1 polymer ?
#
loop_
_entity_poly.entity_id
_entity_poly.type
_entity_poly.pdbx_seq_one_letter_code
_entity_poly.pdbx_strand_id
1 'polypeptide(L)'
;IIKNGTVVTSTESFLCDVAVKDGKIAAMAQNIEADAKEIYDAAGKLVLPGALDAHTHMAMPFGGTVSADSYMAGTRAAACGGVTTIFDYPVQHKGETIRGLVNSKKEVLEKEACVDYAMHCCITDLNEGKILEEMEKAVAEGITSFKCFLVYKKKE
;
A
#
# COMPACT_ATOMS: atom_id res chain seq x y z
N ILE A 1 5.06 -8.68 -21.77
CA ILE A 1 6.46 -9.07 -21.57
C ILE A 1 7.29 -7.81 -21.52
N ILE A 2 8.18 -7.69 -20.53
CA ILE A 2 9.22 -6.66 -20.45
C ILE A 2 10.51 -7.29 -21.00
N LYS A 3 11.09 -6.71 -22.05
CA LYS A 3 12.26 -7.26 -22.76
C LYS A 3 13.50 -6.42 -22.56
N ASN A 4 14.65 -7.07 -22.64
CA ASN A 4 15.98 -6.44 -22.71
C ASN A 4 16.36 -5.59 -21.47
N GLY A 5 15.64 -5.70 -20.36
CA GLY A 5 15.90 -4.90 -19.16
C GLY A 5 16.98 -5.50 -18.26
N THR A 6 17.63 -4.66 -17.47
CA THR A 6 18.43 -5.13 -16.34
C THR A 6 17.54 -5.32 -15.14
N VAL A 7 17.21 -6.56 -14.84
CA VAL A 7 16.42 -6.90 -13.64
C VAL A 7 17.29 -6.75 -12.40
N VAL A 8 16.77 -6.06 -11.40
CA VAL A 8 17.45 -5.83 -10.12
C VAL A 8 16.67 -6.48 -9.01
N THR A 9 17.30 -7.36 -8.27
CA THR A 9 16.77 -8.01 -7.07
C THR A 9 17.49 -7.50 -5.82
N SER A 10 17.14 -8.01 -4.65
CA SER A 10 17.85 -7.67 -3.42
C SER A 10 19.30 -8.16 -3.36
N THR A 11 19.70 -9.08 -4.24
CA THR A 11 21.01 -9.75 -4.18
C THR A 11 21.85 -9.57 -5.44
N GLU A 12 21.24 -9.33 -6.59
CA GLU A 12 21.94 -9.31 -7.87
C GLU A 12 21.24 -8.46 -8.92
N SER A 13 21.94 -8.19 -10.02
CA SER A 13 21.42 -7.52 -11.21
C SER A 13 21.86 -8.26 -12.45
N PHE A 14 20.95 -8.55 -13.36
CA PHE A 14 21.23 -9.33 -14.58
C PHE A 14 20.28 -8.95 -15.72
N LEU A 15 20.73 -9.13 -16.96
CA LEU A 15 19.90 -8.96 -18.14
C LEU A 15 18.91 -10.12 -18.25
N CYS A 16 17.62 -9.79 -18.34
CA CYS A 16 16.56 -10.78 -18.36
C CYS A 16 15.27 -10.18 -18.90
N ASP A 17 14.49 -10.99 -19.62
CA ASP A 17 13.11 -10.69 -19.93
C ASP A 17 12.20 -11.14 -18.77
N VAL A 18 11.13 -10.39 -18.53
CA VAL A 18 10.13 -10.71 -17.51
C VAL A 18 8.75 -10.85 -18.16
N ALA A 19 8.18 -12.03 -18.09
CA ALA A 19 6.79 -12.26 -18.51
C ALA A 19 5.85 -12.12 -17.30
N VAL A 20 4.79 -11.34 -17.49
CA VAL A 20 3.74 -11.13 -16.49
C VAL A 20 2.43 -11.69 -17.04
N LYS A 21 1.74 -12.49 -16.23
CA LYS A 21 0.42 -13.04 -16.53
C LYS A 21 -0.45 -13.00 -15.28
N ASP A 22 -1.67 -12.51 -15.44
CA ASP A 22 -2.66 -12.43 -14.36
C ASP A 22 -2.12 -11.74 -13.09
N GLY A 23 -1.41 -10.62 -13.28
CA GLY A 23 -0.82 -9.83 -12.21
C GLY A 23 0.40 -10.46 -11.51
N LYS A 24 0.95 -11.55 -12.02
CA LYS A 24 2.09 -12.26 -11.43
C LYS A 24 3.22 -12.43 -12.42
N ILE A 25 4.46 -12.47 -11.92
CA ILE A 25 5.62 -12.88 -12.71
C ILE A 25 5.45 -14.37 -13.05
N ALA A 26 5.26 -14.64 -14.34
CA ALA A 26 5.07 -15.99 -14.86
C ALA A 26 6.39 -16.64 -15.27
N ALA A 27 7.36 -15.86 -15.77
CA ALA A 27 8.69 -16.34 -16.15
C ALA A 27 9.71 -15.22 -16.10
N MET A 28 10.94 -15.59 -15.84
CA MET A 28 12.15 -14.77 -16.01
C MET A 28 13.18 -15.60 -16.78
N ALA A 29 13.54 -15.15 -17.97
CA ALA A 29 14.50 -15.87 -18.83
C ALA A 29 15.13 -14.91 -19.85
N GLN A 30 16.23 -15.32 -20.47
CA GLN A 30 16.75 -14.64 -21.65
C GLN A 30 15.90 -15.01 -22.87
N ASN A 31 15.57 -14.01 -23.70
CA ASN A 31 14.85 -14.18 -24.96
C ASN A 31 13.51 -14.94 -24.81
N ILE A 32 12.59 -14.41 -24.04
CA ILE A 32 11.23 -14.98 -23.97
C ILE A 32 10.53 -14.75 -25.30
N GLU A 33 10.30 -15.83 -26.04
CA GLU A 33 9.51 -15.85 -27.27
C GLU A 33 8.14 -16.42 -26.96
N ALA A 34 7.15 -15.56 -26.80
CA ALA A 34 5.77 -15.93 -26.54
C ALA A 34 4.83 -14.83 -27.03
N ASP A 35 3.61 -15.21 -27.41
CA ASP A 35 2.55 -14.26 -27.68
C ASP A 35 2.22 -13.45 -26.41
N ALA A 36 2.20 -12.14 -26.55
CA ALA A 36 1.90 -11.24 -25.45
C ALA A 36 0.96 -10.12 -25.90
N LYS A 37 0.05 -9.72 -25.02
CA LYS A 37 -0.83 -8.59 -25.26
C LYS A 37 -0.04 -7.29 -25.45
N GLU A 38 1.04 -7.13 -24.67
CA GLU A 38 1.91 -5.98 -24.69
C GLU A 38 3.37 -6.41 -24.52
N ILE A 39 4.27 -5.75 -25.23
CA ILE A 39 5.71 -5.93 -25.11
C ILE A 39 6.33 -4.56 -24.87
N TYR A 40 7.10 -4.45 -23.80
CA TYR A 40 7.83 -3.24 -23.43
C TYR A 40 9.33 -3.49 -23.61
N ASP A 41 9.98 -2.68 -24.42
CA ASP A 41 11.42 -2.69 -24.54
C ASP A 41 12.05 -1.84 -23.41
N ALA A 42 12.77 -2.51 -22.52
CA ALA A 42 13.48 -1.91 -21.40
C ALA A 42 15.00 -1.87 -21.63
N ALA A 43 15.46 -1.87 -22.88
CA ALA A 43 16.89 -1.79 -23.19
C ALA A 43 17.53 -0.54 -22.54
N GLY A 44 18.59 -0.76 -21.78
CA GLY A 44 19.28 0.29 -21.02
C GLY A 44 18.54 0.79 -19.77
N LYS A 45 17.42 0.17 -19.39
CA LYS A 45 16.66 0.52 -18.18
C LYS A 45 16.79 -0.56 -17.11
N LEU A 46 16.58 -0.14 -15.86
CA LEU A 46 16.45 -1.04 -14.73
C LEU A 46 14.98 -1.51 -14.62
N VAL A 47 14.79 -2.79 -14.40
CA VAL A 47 13.51 -3.40 -14.09
C VAL A 47 13.52 -3.78 -12.61
N LEU A 48 12.75 -3.05 -11.81
CA LEU A 48 12.69 -3.21 -10.37
C LEU A 48 11.29 -3.65 -9.94
N PRO A 49 11.16 -4.30 -8.78
CA PRO A 49 9.85 -4.38 -8.12
C PRO A 49 9.30 -2.97 -7.88
N GLY A 50 7.97 -2.83 -7.93
CA GLY A 50 7.34 -1.57 -7.56
C GLY A 50 7.74 -1.15 -6.15
N ALA A 51 7.99 0.13 -5.95
CA ALA A 51 8.33 0.64 -4.63
C ALA A 51 7.12 0.54 -3.69
N LEU A 52 7.41 0.37 -2.39
CA LEU A 52 6.41 0.33 -1.34
C LEU A 52 6.61 1.54 -0.44
N ASP A 53 5.57 2.37 -0.31
CA ASP A 53 5.54 3.46 0.67
C ASP A 53 4.85 2.99 1.95
N ALA A 54 5.65 2.74 2.98
CA ALA A 54 5.19 2.16 4.23
C ALA A 54 4.57 3.20 5.19
N HIS A 55 4.44 4.48 4.81
CA HIS A 55 3.94 5.50 5.71
C HIS A 55 3.29 6.68 4.97
N THR A 56 1.99 6.57 4.72
CA THR A 56 1.21 7.64 4.07
C THR A 56 0.08 8.15 4.96
N HIS A 57 -0.35 9.38 4.72
CA HIS A 57 -1.46 10.04 5.38
C HIS A 57 -2.30 10.81 4.36
N MET A 58 -3.10 10.09 3.58
CA MET A 58 -3.98 10.70 2.56
C MET A 58 -5.37 10.95 3.15
N ALA A 59 -6.00 12.05 2.74
CA ALA A 59 -7.33 12.46 3.21
C ALA A 59 -7.47 12.42 4.75
N MET A 60 -6.39 12.71 5.48
CA MET A 60 -6.35 12.57 6.93
C MET A 60 -6.71 13.90 7.61
N PRO A 61 -7.76 13.93 8.46
CA PRO A 61 -8.03 15.07 9.32
C PRO A 61 -6.95 15.20 10.40
N PHE A 62 -6.32 16.37 10.51
CA PHE A 62 -5.35 16.65 11.55
C PHE A 62 -5.25 18.14 11.85
N GLY A 63 -5.21 18.52 13.13
CA GLY A 63 -4.99 19.91 13.55
C GLY A 63 -6.04 20.92 13.06
N GLY A 64 -7.28 20.49 12.85
CA GLY A 64 -8.37 21.34 12.35
C GLY A 64 -8.40 21.54 10.83
N THR A 65 -7.58 20.79 10.11
CA THR A 65 -7.55 20.75 8.63
C THR A 65 -7.55 19.29 8.15
N VAL A 66 -7.47 19.11 6.82
CA VAL A 66 -7.35 17.77 6.20
C VAL A 66 -6.12 17.81 5.28
N SER A 67 -5.39 16.70 5.19
CA SER A 67 -4.26 16.60 4.24
C SER A 67 -4.75 16.88 2.82
N ALA A 68 -3.93 17.59 2.03
CA ALA A 68 -4.32 18.12 0.73
C ALA A 68 -4.70 17.05 -0.30
N ASP A 69 -4.04 15.87 -0.23
CA ASP A 69 -4.25 14.80 -1.19
C ASP A 69 -5.41 13.89 -0.78
N SER A 70 -6.38 13.72 -1.70
CA SER A 70 -7.32 12.60 -1.64
C SER A 70 -6.59 11.28 -1.94
N TYR A 71 -7.23 10.15 -1.70
CA TYR A 71 -6.65 8.85 -2.09
C TYR A 71 -6.41 8.76 -3.60
N MET A 72 -7.31 9.29 -4.42
CA MET A 72 -7.11 9.35 -5.87
C MET A 72 -5.87 10.15 -6.25
N ALA A 73 -5.71 11.36 -5.71
CA ALA A 73 -4.59 12.23 -6.04
C ALA A 73 -3.25 11.66 -5.56
N GLY A 74 -3.19 11.24 -4.29
CA GLY A 74 -1.99 10.71 -3.66
C GLY A 74 -1.54 9.39 -4.28
N THR A 75 -2.46 8.44 -4.54
CA THR A 75 -2.09 7.16 -5.17
C THR A 75 -1.70 7.31 -6.64
N ARG A 76 -2.26 8.28 -7.36
CA ARG A 76 -1.78 8.60 -8.72
C ARG A 76 -0.38 9.19 -8.70
N ALA A 77 -0.09 10.08 -7.76
CA ALA A 77 1.26 10.61 -7.58
C ALA A 77 2.26 9.49 -7.21
N ALA A 78 1.87 8.60 -6.32
CA ALA A 78 2.63 7.40 -5.95
C ALA A 78 2.94 6.54 -7.19
N ALA A 79 1.94 6.20 -7.99
CA ALA A 79 2.09 5.43 -9.23
C ALA A 79 3.05 6.11 -10.22
N CYS A 80 2.92 7.43 -10.41
CA CYS A 80 3.83 8.20 -11.27
C CYS A 80 5.28 8.19 -10.77
N GLY A 81 5.48 8.04 -9.46
CA GLY A 81 6.79 7.88 -8.82
C GLY A 81 7.32 6.44 -8.79
N GLY A 82 6.56 5.46 -9.31
CA GLY A 82 6.93 4.04 -9.28
C GLY A 82 6.58 3.32 -7.99
N VAL A 83 5.79 3.95 -7.09
CA VAL A 83 5.23 3.30 -5.90
C VAL A 83 3.98 2.53 -6.33
N THR A 84 3.95 1.24 -6.05
CA THR A 84 2.85 0.35 -6.44
C THR A 84 2.03 -0.12 -5.25
N THR A 85 2.49 0.13 -4.03
CA THR A 85 1.78 -0.22 -2.80
C THR A 85 2.01 0.86 -1.76
N ILE A 86 0.95 1.31 -1.10
CA ILE A 86 1.00 2.25 0.02
C ILE A 86 0.50 1.61 1.31
N PHE A 87 1.00 2.10 2.44
CA PHE A 87 0.43 1.84 3.76
C PHE A 87 -0.15 3.13 4.33
N ASP A 88 -1.47 3.18 4.46
CA ASP A 88 -2.15 4.31 5.10
C ASP A 88 -2.35 4.09 6.60
N TYR A 89 -2.51 5.18 7.34
CA TYR A 89 -2.62 5.19 8.80
C TYR A 89 -3.97 5.76 9.25
N PRO A 90 -5.07 5.03 9.06
CA PRO A 90 -6.37 5.47 9.55
C PRO A 90 -6.36 5.64 11.06
N VAL A 91 -6.91 6.75 11.53
CA VAL A 91 -6.95 7.11 12.96
C VAL A 91 -8.34 6.82 13.52
N GLN A 92 -8.39 5.98 14.56
CA GLN A 92 -9.61 5.63 15.27
C GLN A 92 -10.22 6.86 15.95
N HIS A 93 -11.52 7.03 15.82
CA HIS A 93 -12.28 8.01 16.60
C HIS A 93 -12.75 7.42 17.93
N LYS A 94 -13.03 8.28 18.90
CA LYS A 94 -13.53 7.84 20.22
C LYS A 94 -14.83 7.05 20.07
N GLY A 95 -14.86 5.83 20.63
CA GLY A 95 -15.98 4.89 20.54
C GLY A 95 -16.08 4.12 19.22
N GLU A 96 -15.18 4.37 18.27
CA GLU A 96 -15.14 3.63 17.01
C GLU A 96 -14.44 2.28 17.19
N THR A 97 -15.02 1.23 16.60
CA THR A 97 -14.34 -0.07 16.55
C THR A 97 -13.28 -0.10 15.46
N ILE A 98 -12.22 -0.91 15.61
CA ILE A 98 -11.19 -1.09 14.56
C ILE A 98 -11.85 -1.58 13.28
N ARG A 99 -12.79 -2.49 13.36
CA ARG A 99 -13.52 -2.98 12.18
C ARG A 99 -14.31 -1.89 11.47
N GLY A 100 -14.97 -1.00 12.22
CA GLY A 100 -15.68 0.16 11.67
C GLY A 100 -14.73 1.08 10.90
N LEU A 101 -13.60 1.41 11.52
CA LEU A 101 -12.53 2.21 10.92
C LEU A 101 -12.00 1.58 9.61
N VAL A 102 -11.66 0.28 9.64
CA VAL A 102 -11.14 -0.44 8.46
C VAL A 102 -12.16 -0.43 7.33
N ASN A 103 -13.42 -0.76 7.62
CA ASN A 103 -14.46 -0.82 6.60
C ASN A 103 -14.71 0.55 5.96
N SER A 104 -14.82 1.61 6.76
CA SER A 104 -15.01 2.97 6.24
C SER A 104 -13.88 3.42 5.32
N LYS A 105 -12.65 3.03 5.64
CA LYS A 105 -11.48 3.34 4.78
C LYS A 105 -11.42 2.48 3.52
N LYS A 106 -11.73 1.19 3.62
CA LYS A 106 -11.82 0.30 2.46
C LYS A 106 -12.82 0.82 1.42
N GLU A 107 -13.99 1.24 1.84
CA GLU A 107 -15.02 1.76 0.92
C GLU A 107 -14.53 2.92 0.05
N VAL A 108 -13.67 3.77 0.58
CA VAL A 108 -13.09 4.89 -0.17
C VAL A 108 -11.91 4.43 -1.01
N LEU A 109 -10.98 3.67 -0.44
CA LEU A 109 -9.78 3.18 -1.11
C LEU A 109 -10.12 2.30 -2.32
N GLU A 110 -11.12 1.41 -2.21
CA GLU A 110 -11.57 0.57 -3.33
C GLU A 110 -12.13 1.37 -4.52
N LYS A 111 -12.61 2.58 -4.28
CA LYS A 111 -13.12 3.46 -5.35
C LYS A 111 -12.06 4.41 -5.91
N GLU A 112 -11.11 4.83 -5.11
CA GLU A 112 -10.21 5.92 -5.44
C GLU A 112 -8.75 5.48 -5.66
N ALA A 113 -8.28 4.43 -5.00
CA ALA A 113 -6.88 4.02 -5.10
C ALA A 113 -6.58 3.40 -6.47
N CYS A 114 -5.48 3.83 -7.07
CA CYS A 114 -4.97 3.27 -8.33
C CYS A 114 -3.69 2.43 -8.15
N VAL A 115 -3.26 2.23 -6.89
CA VAL A 115 -2.20 1.31 -6.49
C VAL A 115 -2.71 0.40 -5.37
N ASP A 116 -2.02 -0.67 -5.08
CA ASP A 116 -2.35 -1.54 -3.95
C ASP A 116 -2.21 -0.77 -2.63
N TYR A 117 -2.98 -1.18 -1.62
CA TYR A 117 -2.94 -0.54 -0.31
C TYR A 117 -3.03 -1.54 0.84
N ALA A 118 -2.44 -1.15 1.95
CA ALA A 118 -2.59 -1.79 3.25
C ALA A 118 -2.82 -0.70 4.32
N MET A 119 -3.13 -1.12 5.54
CA MET A 119 -3.43 -0.20 6.63
C MET A 119 -2.67 -0.57 7.90
N HIS A 120 -2.13 0.47 8.57
CA HIS A 120 -1.67 0.42 9.96
C HIS A 120 -2.64 1.20 10.82
N CYS A 121 -3.57 0.54 11.51
CA CYS A 121 -4.59 1.22 12.29
C CYS A 121 -3.98 1.97 13.49
N CYS A 122 -4.26 3.27 13.60
CA CYS A 122 -3.85 4.08 14.75
C CYS A 122 -4.88 3.89 15.87
N ILE A 123 -4.45 3.31 16.98
CA ILE A 123 -5.25 3.09 18.17
C ILE A 123 -5.19 4.35 19.05
N THR A 124 -6.32 4.97 19.28
CA THR A 124 -6.49 6.17 20.11
C THR A 124 -7.48 5.98 21.25
N ASP A 125 -8.30 4.94 21.18
CA ASP A 125 -9.28 4.57 22.19
C ASP A 125 -9.17 3.08 22.53
N LEU A 126 -9.09 2.76 23.80
CA LEU A 126 -8.97 1.37 24.27
C LEU A 126 -10.34 0.67 24.36
N ASN A 127 -11.44 1.35 24.01
CA ASN A 127 -12.80 0.79 23.96
C ASN A 127 -13.15 0.00 25.23
N GLU A 128 -12.92 0.62 26.39
CA GLU A 128 -13.19 0.01 27.71
C GLU A 128 -12.53 -1.37 27.92
N GLY A 129 -11.36 -1.58 27.29
CA GLY A 129 -10.57 -2.82 27.40
C GLY A 129 -10.86 -3.85 26.32
N LYS A 130 -11.77 -3.60 25.40
CA LYS A 130 -12.09 -4.54 24.29
C LYS A 130 -11.12 -4.46 23.11
N ILE A 131 -10.20 -3.51 23.14
CA ILE A 131 -9.30 -3.23 22.02
C ILE A 131 -8.48 -4.46 21.58
N LEU A 132 -8.03 -5.30 22.50
CA LEU A 132 -7.24 -6.49 22.17
C LEU A 132 -8.04 -7.50 21.35
N GLU A 133 -9.29 -7.74 21.72
CA GLU A 133 -10.20 -8.61 20.97
C GLU A 133 -10.48 -8.06 19.56
N GLU A 134 -10.63 -6.74 19.44
CA GLU A 134 -10.81 -6.08 18.14
C GLU A 134 -9.55 -6.18 17.27
N MET A 135 -8.36 -6.04 17.85
CA MET A 135 -7.09 -6.22 17.15
C MET A 135 -6.92 -7.64 16.63
N GLU A 136 -7.25 -8.67 17.43
CA GLU A 136 -7.22 -10.07 16.99
C GLU A 136 -8.12 -10.30 15.77
N LYS A 137 -9.33 -9.75 15.78
CA LYS A 137 -10.25 -9.82 14.63
C LYS A 137 -9.70 -9.09 13.41
N ALA A 138 -9.10 -7.91 13.61
CA ALA A 138 -8.49 -7.13 12.53
C ALA A 138 -7.29 -7.88 11.90
N VAL A 139 -6.48 -8.55 12.70
CA VAL A 139 -5.38 -9.40 12.21
C VAL A 139 -5.91 -10.53 11.34
N ALA A 140 -6.99 -11.19 11.73
CA ALA A 140 -7.64 -12.23 10.92
C ALA A 140 -8.18 -11.69 9.58
N GLU A 141 -8.50 -10.40 9.50
CA GLU A 141 -8.95 -9.69 8.29
C GLU A 141 -7.79 -9.05 7.47
N GLY A 142 -6.53 -9.30 7.88
CA GLY A 142 -5.32 -8.85 7.16
C GLY A 142 -4.69 -7.54 7.65
N ILE A 143 -5.19 -6.94 8.74
CA ILE A 143 -4.57 -5.77 9.38
C ILE A 143 -3.57 -6.26 10.42
N THR A 144 -2.30 -6.35 10.06
CA THR A 144 -1.26 -7.01 10.86
C THR A 144 -0.43 -6.07 11.73
N SER A 145 -0.69 -4.78 11.69
CA SER A 145 0.07 -3.79 12.43
C SER A 145 -0.78 -2.62 12.92
N PHE A 146 -0.35 -2.07 14.04
CA PHE A 146 -1.08 -1.02 14.75
C PHE A 146 -0.10 0.05 15.22
N LYS A 147 -0.56 1.30 15.23
CA LYS A 147 0.21 2.47 15.68
C LYS A 147 -0.42 3.02 16.96
N CYS A 148 0.42 3.30 17.95
CA CYS A 148 0.02 4.01 19.17
C CYS A 148 0.81 5.32 19.31
N PHE A 149 0.17 6.35 19.84
CA PHE A 149 0.80 7.62 20.14
C PHE A 149 1.22 7.66 21.61
N LEU A 150 2.51 7.87 21.88
CA LEU A 150 3.03 7.93 23.25
C LEU A 150 3.22 9.36 23.77
N VAL A 151 3.05 10.38 22.93
CA VAL A 151 3.41 11.77 23.23
C VAL A 151 2.22 12.71 23.40
N TYR A 152 1.05 12.37 22.91
CA TYR A 152 -0.12 13.24 23.02
C TYR A 152 -0.82 13.00 24.35
N LYS A 153 -0.69 13.95 25.30
CA LYS A 153 -1.55 13.96 26.48
C LYS A 153 -2.98 14.29 26.05
N LYS A 154 -3.99 13.56 26.58
CA LYS A 154 -5.38 14.00 26.49
C LYS A 154 -5.45 15.46 26.97
N LYS A 155 -5.95 16.35 26.14
CA LYS A 155 -6.53 17.60 26.66
C LYS A 155 -7.84 17.18 27.30
N GLU A 156 -7.93 17.29 28.60
CA GLU A 156 -9.17 17.16 29.36
C GLU A 156 -10.22 18.13 28.83
#